data_21d65fa053027ed9b63dacb25809cb48
#
_entry.id   21d65fa053027ed9b63dacb25809cb48
#
_cell.length_a   1.000
_cell.length_b   1.000
_cell.length_c   1.000
_cell.angle_alpha   90.00
_cell.angle_beta   90.00
_cell.angle_gamma   90.00
#
_symmetry.space_group_name_H-M   'P 1'
#
loop_
_entity.id
_entity.type
_entity.pdbx_description
1 polymer ?
#
loop_
_entity_poly.entity_id
_entity_poly.type
_entity_poly.pdbx_seq_one_letter_code
_entity_poly.pdbx_strand_id
1 'polypeptide(L)'
;MALLLLSSFSAGVFPSPPAKQMYYELKIYRLKDPGKNAIFDKYLKDSFIPAMHKAGIPVIGVFKPVEADTAFGKMVYVFIPYETMDQYNQVLTKLEADAVYQQAGKDFLDAPYNDAPFTRYESVFMKAFSLMPQFRAPSFTTPRGERIYELRSYESWTEVKATKKIHMFNEGGEMAIFEKIGSNAVFYGQVLFGSQKPRLMYMTTYADMNSQKEHWAAFSNHPDWKTLRAKEEYANTVIRPKAYLLHPTDYSDF
;
A
#
# COMPACT_ATOMS: atom_id res chain seq x y z
N MET A 1 -34.29 -24.51 -56.44
CA MET A 1 -33.05 -23.84 -56.06
C MET A 1 -33.33 -22.89 -54.90
N ALA A 2 -33.07 -23.31 -53.69
CA ALA A 2 -33.32 -22.51 -52.48
C ALA A 2 -31.99 -21.89 -52.02
N LEU A 3 -31.94 -20.55 -51.98
CA LEU A 3 -30.76 -19.80 -51.55
C LEU A 3 -30.83 -19.65 -50.02
N LEU A 4 -29.92 -20.31 -49.29
CA LEU A 4 -29.71 -20.11 -47.86
C LEU A 4 -28.83 -18.85 -47.63
N LEU A 5 -29.45 -17.80 -47.10
CA LEU A 5 -28.74 -16.63 -46.60
C LEU A 5 -28.16 -16.93 -45.22
N LEU A 6 -26.84 -17.13 -45.12
CA LEU A 6 -26.11 -17.17 -43.86
C LEU A 6 -25.89 -15.73 -43.36
N SER A 7 -26.67 -15.35 -42.33
CA SER A 7 -26.40 -14.13 -41.59
C SER A 7 -25.27 -14.37 -40.58
N SER A 8 -24.09 -13.79 -40.82
CA SER A 8 -22.97 -13.77 -39.87
C SER A 8 -23.28 -12.78 -38.73
N PHE A 9 -23.58 -13.31 -37.56
CA PHE A 9 -23.63 -12.51 -36.33
C PHE A 9 -22.20 -12.17 -35.92
N SER A 10 -21.80 -10.90 -36.10
CA SER A 10 -20.60 -10.37 -35.44
C SER A 10 -20.87 -10.22 -33.96
N ALA A 11 -20.23 -11.07 -33.14
CA ALA A 11 -20.23 -10.90 -31.69
C ALA A 11 -19.51 -9.58 -31.36
N GLY A 12 -20.28 -8.59 -30.96
CA GLY A 12 -19.73 -7.32 -30.46
C GLY A 12 -18.87 -7.60 -29.22
N VAL A 13 -17.59 -7.22 -29.29
CA VAL A 13 -16.71 -7.22 -28.12
C VAL A 13 -17.15 -6.09 -27.22
N PHE A 14 -17.97 -6.40 -26.21
CA PHE A 14 -18.29 -5.44 -25.16
C PHE A 14 -17.03 -5.23 -24.32
N PRO A 15 -16.60 -3.98 -24.06
CA PRO A 15 -15.50 -3.72 -23.15
C PRO A 15 -15.85 -4.29 -21.76
N SER A 16 -14.92 -5.04 -21.19
CA SER A 16 -15.08 -5.53 -19.81
C SER A 16 -15.34 -4.35 -18.86
N PRO A 17 -16.22 -4.49 -17.88
CA PRO A 17 -16.45 -3.43 -16.91
C PRO A 17 -15.10 -3.10 -16.22
N PRO A 18 -14.86 -1.82 -15.88
CA PRO A 18 -13.63 -1.41 -15.20
C PRO A 18 -13.46 -2.20 -13.91
N ALA A 19 -12.23 -2.65 -13.64
CA ALA A 19 -11.93 -3.41 -12.44
C ALA A 19 -12.34 -2.62 -11.18
N LYS A 20 -12.99 -3.31 -10.24
CA LYS A 20 -13.46 -2.69 -8.99
C LYS A 20 -12.26 -2.22 -8.17
N GLN A 21 -12.30 -0.96 -7.71
CA GLN A 21 -11.26 -0.40 -6.85
C GLN A 21 -11.27 -1.07 -5.48
N MET A 22 -10.11 -1.57 -5.06
CA MET A 22 -9.88 -2.12 -3.72
C MET A 22 -9.76 -1.00 -2.67
N TYR A 23 -9.76 -1.43 -1.42
CA TYR A 23 -9.46 -0.61 -0.26
C TYR A 23 -8.20 -1.13 0.41
N TYR A 24 -7.48 -0.25 1.06
CA TYR A 24 -6.24 -0.58 1.77
C TYR A 24 -6.27 -0.01 3.17
N GLU A 25 -5.86 -0.80 4.14
CA GLU A 25 -5.52 -0.30 5.46
C GLU A 25 -4.00 -0.38 5.62
N LEU A 26 -3.41 0.73 6.04
CA LEU A 26 -2.01 0.77 6.49
C LEU A 26 -1.99 1.07 7.98
N LYS A 27 -1.65 0.06 8.79
CA LYS A 27 -1.42 0.24 10.23
C LYS A 27 0.04 0.62 10.44
N ILE A 28 0.27 1.75 11.11
CA ILE A 28 1.61 2.29 11.39
C ILE A 28 1.79 2.27 12.90
N TYR A 29 2.53 1.30 13.41
CA TYR A 29 2.78 1.14 14.84
C TYR A 29 4.07 1.84 15.25
N ARG A 30 4.00 2.57 16.35
CA ARG A 30 5.16 3.11 17.04
C ARG A 30 5.43 2.23 18.26
N LEU A 31 6.53 1.48 18.23
CA LEU A 31 6.93 0.62 19.34
C LEU A 31 7.29 1.47 20.57
N LYS A 32 7.11 0.91 21.75
CA LYS A 32 7.51 1.56 23.01
C LYS A 32 9.02 1.75 23.07
N ASP A 33 9.74 0.69 22.70
CA ASP A 33 11.19 0.65 22.57
C ASP A 33 11.59 -0.49 21.60
N PRO A 34 12.86 -0.54 21.13
CA PRO A 34 13.32 -1.59 20.22
C PRO A 34 13.23 -3.03 20.78
N GLY A 35 13.26 -3.20 22.11
CA GLY A 35 13.12 -4.51 22.76
C GLY A 35 11.74 -5.15 22.55
N LYS A 36 10.73 -4.34 22.15
CA LYS A 36 9.39 -4.82 21.84
C LYS A 36 9.25 -5.48 20.45
N ASN A 37 10.29 -5.44 19.61
CA ASN A 37 10.23 -6.06 18.28
C ASN A 37 9.90 -7.56 18.35
N ALA A 38 10.48 -8.31 19.27
CA ALA A 38 10.29 -9.76 19.36
C ALA A 38 8.82 -10.15 19.64
N ILE A 39 8.17 -9.46 20.59
CA ILE A 39 6.75 -9.73 20.90
C ILE A 39 5.86 -9.28 19.74
N PHE A 40 6.23 -8.21 19.06
CA PHE A 40 5.53 -7.71 17.88
C PHE A 40 5.60 -8.69 16.71
N ASP A 41 6.83 -9.18 16.40
CA ASP A 41 7.07 -10.15 15.34
C ASP A 41 6.35 -11.47 15.62
N LYS A 42 6.41 -11.96 16.87
CA LYS A 42 5.67 -13.15 17.30
C LYS A 42 4.17 -13.00 17.08
N TYR A 43 3.58 -11.89 17.52
CA TYR A 43 2.16 -11.62 17.32
C TYR A 43 1.76 -11.60 15.84
N LEU A 44 2.49 -10.84 15.01
CA LEU A 44 2.16 -10.74 13.58
C LEU A 44 2.31 -12.09 12.87
N LYS A 45 3.43 -12.79 13.11
CA LYS A 45 3.76 -14.06 12.44
C LYS A 45 2.85 -15.21 12.88
N ASP A 46 2.66 -15.38 14.20
CA ASP A 46 2.06 -16.59 14.76
C ASP A 46 0.55 -16.45 15.04
N SER A 47 0.02 -15.22 15.05
CA SER A 47 -1.38 -14.95 15.39
C SER A 47 -2.09 -14.14 14.30
N PHE A 48 -1.66 -12.91 14.04
CA PHE A 48 -2.41 -11.97 13.18
C PHE A 48 -2.49 -12.42 11.73
N ILE A 49 -1.35 -12.69 11.07
CA ILE A 49 -1.32 -13.09 9.66
C ILE A 49 -2.10 -14.38 9.41
N PRO A 50 -1.91 -15.47 10.19
CA PRO A 50 -2.71 -16.69 10.03
C PRO A 50 -4.21 -16.45 10.18
N ALA A 51 -4.62 -15.61 11.15
CA ALA A 51 -6.02 -15.27 11.36
C ALA A 51 -6.60 -14.43 10.22
N MET A 52 -5.83 -13.49 9.67
CA MET A 52 -6.22 -12.70 8.50
C MET A 52 -6.39 -13.57 7.25
N HIS A 53 -5.47 -14.52 7.01
CA HIS A 53 -5.59 -15.48 5.91
C HIS A 53 -6.87 -16.32 6.06
N LYS A 54 -7.13 -16.86 7.28
CA LYS A 54 -8.37 -17.60 7.59
C LYS A 54 -9.63 -16.74 7.42
N ALA A 55 -9.53 -15.43 7.69
CA ALA A 55 -10.63 -14.48 7.51
C ALA A 55 -10.90 -14.12 6.04
N GLY A 56 -10.00 -14.50 5.12
CA GLY A 56 -10.15 -14.29 3.68
C GLY A 56 -9.31 -13.13 3.12
N ILE A 57 -8.27 -12.70 3.83
CA ILE A 57 -7.27 -11.74 3.33
C ILE A 57 -5.98 -12.51 2.99
N PRO A 58 -5.71 -12.83 1.72
CA PRO A 58 -4.66 -13.76 1.34
C PRO A 58 -3.24 -13.17 1.40
N VAL A 59 -3.10 -11.85 1.47
CA VAL A 59 -1.80 -11.17 1.39
C VAL A 59 -1.73 -10.05 2.42
N ILE A 60 -0.75 -10.11 3.32
CA ILE A 60 -0.46 -9.09 4.33
C ILE A 60 1.00 -8.65 4.18
N GLY A 61 1.20 -7.36 3.91
CA GLY A 61 2.54 -6.76 3.88
C GLY A 61 2.98 -6.32 5.27
N VAL A 62 4.15 -6.78 5.72
CA VAL A 62 4.74 -6.28 6.97
C VAL A 62 6.14 -5.76 6.69
N PHE A 63 6.36 -4.51 7.07
CA PHE A 63 7.60 -3.80 6.74
C PHE A 63 8.16 -3.08 7.96
N LYS A 64 9.49 -2.94 7.99
CA LYS A 64 10.23 -2.16 8.99
C LYS A 64 11.18 -1.19 8.31
N PRO A 65 11.49 -0.02 8.93
CA PRO A 65 12.47 0.91 8.38
C PRO A 65 13.82 0.23 8.14
N VAL A 66 14.52 0.68 7.09
CA VAL A 66 15.91 0.28 6.83
C VAL A 66 16.82 0.69 7.99
N GLU A 67 17.97 0.01 8.17
CA GLU A 67 18.89 0.23 9.31
C GLU A 67 19.42 1.66 9.40
N ALA A 68 19.56 2.33 8.27
CA ALA A 68 20.04 3.72 8.21
C ALA A 68 19.00 4.75 8.65
N ASP A 69 17.72 4.35 8.82
CA ASP A 69 16.65 5.25 9.25
C ASP A 69 16.65 5.42 10.77
N THR A 70 16.43 6.65 11.25
CA THR A 70 16.31 6.96 12.70
C THR A 70 15.12 6.28 13.38
N ALA A 71 14.15 5.81 12.60
CA ALA A 71 13.00 5.02 13.03
C ALA A 71 13.27 3.50 13.07
N PHE A 72 14.48 3.05 12.70
CA PHE A 72 14.87 1.64 12.76
C PHE A 72 14.63 1.06 14.17
N GLY A 73 14.01 -0.12 14.20
CA GLY A 73 13.63 -0.78 15.45
C GLY A 73 12.46 -0.14 16.22
N LYS A 74 11.90 0.99 15.75
CA LYS A 74 10.87 1.75 16.46
C LYS A 74 9.52 1.80 15.75
N MET A 75 9.46 1.39 14.48
CA MET A 75 8.25 1.46 13.67
C MET A 75 7.98 0.12 12.98
N VAL A 76 6.70 -0.23 12.86
CA VAL A 76 6.22 -1.37 12.05
C VAL A 76 5.06 -0.89 11.20
N TYR A 77 5.08 -1.26 9.92
CA TYR A 77 4.05 -0.93 8.93
C TYR A 77 3.37 -2.21 8.48
N VAL A 78 2.04 -2.28 8.60
CA VAL A 78 1.25 -3.44 8.17
C VAL A 78 0.27 -3.00 7.10
N PHE A 79 0.45 -3.51 5.88
CA PHE A 79 -0.42 -3.24 4.73
C PHE A 79 -1.42 -4.36 4.56
N ILE A 80 -2.70 -4.03 4.48
CA ILE A 80 -3.81 -4.96 4.41
C ILE A 80 -4.74 -4.55 3.25
N PRO A 81 -4.83 -5.34 2.17
CA PRO A 81 -5.77 -5.09 1.09
C PRO A 81 -7.14 -5.70 1.38
N TYR A 82 -8.20 -4.98 1.04
CA TYR A 82 -9.59 -5.42 1.10
C TYR A 82 -10.27 -5.21 -0.26
N GLU A 83 -11.06 -6.17 -0.69
CA GLU A 83 -11.86 -6.03 -1.93
C GLU A 83 -13.00 -5.03 -1.76
N THR A 84 -13.56 -4.93 -0.56
CA THR A 84 -14.70 -4.06 -0.25
C THR A 84 -14.65 -3.53 1.20
N MET A 85 -15.39 -2.46 1.47
CA MET A 85 -15.62 -1.99 2.85
C MET A 85 -16.34 -3.04 3.71
N ASP A 86 -17.23 -3.82 3.12
CA ASP A 86 -17.93 -4.88 3.85
C ASP A 86 -16.97 -5.99 4.28
N GLN A 87 -15.97 -6.33 3.43
CA GLN A 87 -14.94 -7.29 3.80
C GLN A 87 -14.13 -6.80 5.02
N TYR A 88 -13.79 -5.51 5.07
CA TYR A 88 -13.14 -4.91 6.25
C TYR A 88 -13.95 -5.18 7.53
N ASN A 89 -15.25 -4.86 7.53
CA ASN A 89 -16.11 -5.09 8.69
C ASN A 89 -16.23 -6.57 9.05
N GLN A 90 -16.40 -7.44 8.05
CA GLN A 90 -16.49 -8.89 8.26
C GLN A 90 -15.21 -9.48 8.88
N VAL A 91 -14.04 -8.99 8.44
CA VAL A 91 -12.75 -9.43 8.99
C VAL A 91 -12.64 -9.07 10.47
N LEU A 92 -13.00 -7.86 10.87
CA LEU A 92 -12.99 -7.46 12.29
C LEU A 92 -13.85 -8.40 13.15
N THR A 93 -15.08 -8.67 12.72
CA THR A 93 -16.00 -9.60 13.42
C THR A 93 -15.42 -11.02 13.51
N LYS A 94 -14.79 -11.50 12.42
CA LYS A 94 -14.16 -12.83 12.41
C LYS A 94 -12.99 -12.92 13.39
N LEU A 95 -12.13 -11.89 13.45
CA LEU A 95 -11.00 -11.83 14.39
C LEU A 95 -11.47 -11.79 15.85
N GLU A 96 -12.51 -11.02 16.15
CA GLU A 96 -13.11 -10.96 17.49
C GLU A 96 -13.65 -12.32 17.95
N ALA A 97 -14.20 -13.11 17.03
CA ALA A 97 -14.74 -14.43 17.31
C ALA A 97 -13.71 -15.57 17.24
N ASP A 98 -12.48 -15.32 16.77
CA ASP A 98 -11.46 -16.36 16.58
C ASP A 98 -10.67 -16.62 17.87
N ALA A 99 -11.09 -17.66 18.64
CA ALA A 99 -10.44 -18.06 19.88
C ALA A 99 -8.95 -18.46 19.68
N VAL A 100 -8.58 -19.00 18.52
CA VAL A 100 -7.19 -19.36 18.21
C VAL A 100 -6.35 -18.10 18.09
N TYR A 101 -6.85 -17.11 17.34
CA TYR A 101 -6.22 -15.79 17.23
C TYR A 101 -6.04 -15.12 18.59
N GLN A 102 -7.12 -15.07 19.40
CA GLN A 102 -7.11 -14.45 20.72
C GLN A 102 -6.10 -15.13 21.66
N GLN A 103 -6.06 -16.46 21.66
CA GLN A 103 -5.14 -17.21 22.51
C GLN A 103 -3.69 -17.08 22.06
N ALA A 104 -3.41 -17.20 20.75
CA ALA A 104 -2.05 -17.09 20.21
C ALA A 104 -1.49 -15.66 20.34
N GLY A 105 -2.37 -14.66 20.22
CA GLY A 105 -2.02 -13.24 20.31
C GLY A 105 -2.08 -12.65 21.73
N LYS A 106 -2.43 -13.43 22.76
CA LYS A 106 -2.79 -12.93 24.10
C LYS A 106 -1.74 -11.98 24.70
N ASP A 107 -0.47 -12.34 24.64
CA ASP A 107 0.62 -11.54 25.22
C ASP A 107 0.74 -10.13 24.59
N PHE A 108 0.26 -9.99 23.37
CA PHE A 108 0.21 -8.72 22.65
C PHE A 108 -1.13 -8.01 22.82
N LEU A 109 -2.24 -8.74 22.63
CA LEU A 109 -3.60 -8.18 22.62
C LEU A 109 -4.05 -7.73 24.02
N ASP A 110 -3.65 -8.46 25.06
CA ASP A 110 -3.99 -8.22 26.47
C ASP A 110 -2.75 -7.85 27.30
N ALA A 111 -1.78 -7.17 26.65
CA ALA A 111 -0.56 -6.75 27.33
C ALA A 111 -0.87 -5.77 28.48
N PRO A 112 -0.15 -5.88 29.63
CA PRO A 112 -0.34 -4.97 30.75
C PRO A 112 -0.12 -3.51 30.34
N TYR A 113 -0.92 -2.59 30.90
CA TYR A 113 -0.85 -1.15 30.57
C TYR A 113 0.53 -0.53 30.79
N ASN A 114 1.29 -1.04 31.76
CA ASN A 114 2.65 -0.58 32.07
C ASN A 114 3.73 -1.24 31.21
N ASP A 115 3.40 -2.29 30.46
CA ASP A 115 4.30 -3.02 29.56
C ASP A 115 3.75 -3.19 28.14
N ALA A 116 2.97 -2.24 27.65
CA ALA A 116 2.40 -2.26 26.30
C ALA A 116 3.49 -2.36 25.22
N PRO A 117 3.30 -3.18 24.16
CA PRO A 117 4.29 -3.39 23.10
C PRO A 117 4.46 -2.16 22.19
N PHE A 118 3.48 -1.29 22.11
CA PHE A 118 3.50 -0.05 21.32
C PHE A 118 2.93 1.12 22.11
N THR A 119 3.32 2.33 21.75
CA THR A 119 2.78 3.56 22.39
C THR A 119 1.50 4.00 21.72
N ARG A 120 1.46 3.95 20.38
CA ARG A 120 0.30 4.31 19.54
C ARG A 120 0.41 3.59 18.21
N TYR A 121 -0.72 3.43 17.54
CA TYR A 121 -0.73 3.15 16.12
C TYR A 121 -1.71 4.06 15.40
N GLU A 122 -1.44 4.31 14.14
CA GLU A 122 -2.33 4.98 13.20
C GLU A 122 -2.88 3.93 12.24
N SER A 123 -4.20 3.96 12.01
CA SER A 123 -4.82 3.23 10.91
C SER A 123 -5.17 4.22 9.81
N VAL A 124 -4.55 4.04 8.64
CA VAL A 124 -4.81 4.85 7.45
C VAL A 124 -5.61 4.01 6.47
N PHE A 125 -6.85 4.40 6.23
CA PHE A 125 -7.74 3.70 5.32
C PHE A 125 -7.83 4.43 3.98
N MET A 126 -7.59 3.71 2.89
CA MET A 126 -7.44 4.27 1.56
C MET A 126 -8.34 3.57 0.55
N LYS A 127 -8.71 4.30 -0.51
CA LYS A 127 -9.30 3.73 -1.72
C LYS A 127 -8.25 3.72 -2.83
N ALA A 128 -8.10 2.61 -3.53
CA ALA A 128 -7.20 2.47 -4.67
C ALA A 128 -7.45 3.55 -5.73
N PHE A 129 -6.44 3.97 -6.48
CA PHE A 129 -6.60 4.86 -7.61
C PHE A 129 -7.33 4.16 -8.78
N SER A 130 -8.02 4.94 -9.62
CA SER A 130 -8.84 4.41 -10.71
C SER A 130 -8.04 3.65 -11.77
N LEU A 131 -6.84 4.10 -12.10
CA LEU A 131 -5.98 3.47 -13.10
C LEU A 131 -5.08 2.36 -12.54
N MET A 132 -5.04 2.20 -11.20
CA MET A 132 -4.47 1.03 -10.53
C MET A 132 -5.44 0.56 -9.44
N PRO A 133 -6.56 -0.04 -9.82
CA PRO A 133 -7.66 -0.37 -8.91
C PRO A 133 -7.34 -1.51 -7.95
N GLN A 134 -6.25 -2.24 -8.17
CA GLN A 134 -5.79 -3.35 -7.35
C GLN A 134 -4.31 -3.19 -7.02
N PHE A 135 -3.88 -3.70 -5.86
CA PHE A 135 -2.46 -3.78 -5.53
C PHE A 135 -1.75 -4.82 -6.38
N ARG A 136 -0.44 -4.70 -6.49
CA ARG A 136 0.42 -5.68 -7.16
C ARG A 136 1.47 -6.17 -6.17
N ALA A 137 1.49 -7.47 -5.91
CA ALA A 137 2.61 -8.09 -5.19
C ALA A 137 3.81 -8.15 -6.15
N PRO A 138 4.95 -7.55 -5.78
CA PRO A 138 6.12 -7.55 -6.66
C PRO A 138 6.77 -8.94 -6.71
N SER A 139 7.29 -9.29 -7.88
CA SER A 139 8.07 -10.51 -8.06
C SER A 139 9.53 -10.14 -8.28
N PHE A 140 10.40 -10.44 -7.30
CA PHE A 140 11.84 -10.27 -7.37
C PHE A 140 12.57 -11.58 -7.12
N THR A 141 13.72 -11.74 -7.75
CA THR A 141 14.67 -12.82 -7.47
C THR A 141 15.66 -12.46 -6.36
N THR A 142 15.82 -11.17 -6.07
CA THR A 142 16.69 -10.71 -4.98
C THR A 142 16.19 -11.17 -3.60
N PRO A 143 17.09 -11.43 -2.64
CA PRO A 143 16.73 -11.74 -1.27
C PRO A 143 15.85 -10.66 -0.64
N ARG A 144 14.92 -11.06 0.22
CA ARG A 144 13.97 -10.12 0.86
C ARG A 144 14.65 -8.97 1.61
N GLY A 145 15.74 -9.25 2.33
CA GLY A 145 16.49 -8.25 3.08
C GLY A 145 17.19 -7.19 2.23
N GLU A 146 17.33 -7.41 0.92
CA GLU A 146 17.90 -6.42 0.00
C GLU A 146 16.83 -5.54 -0.64
N ARG A 147 15.57 -6.05 -0.74
CA ARG A 147 14.47 -5.36 -1.40
C ARG A 147 14.09 -4.09 -0.65
N ILE A 148 13.91 -3.01 -1.38
CA ILE A 148 13.46 -1.73 -0.84
C ILE A 148 11.99 -1.52 -1.20
N TYR A 149 11.18 -1.23 -0.20
CA TYR A 149 9.81 -0.73 -0.35
C TYR A 149 9.80 0.73 0.07
N GLU A 150 9.50 1.62 -0.86
CA GLU A 150 9.41 3.04 -0.59
C GLU A 150 7.94 3.46 -0.44
N LEU A 151 7.53 3.67 0.80
CA LEU A 151 6.23 4.21 1.14
C LEU A 151 6.28 5.73 1.09
N ARG A 152 5.41 6.35 0.32
CA ARG A 152 5.31 7.79 0.21
C ARG A 152 3.96 8.31 0.68
N SER A 153 3.98 9.48 1.33
CA SER A 153 2.78 10.17 1.81
C SER A 153 2.85 11.63 1.37
N TYR A 154 1.82 12.09 0.66
CA TYR A 154 1.72 13.45 0.15
C TYR A 154 0.49 14.13 0.74
N GLU A 155 0.74 15.10 1.62
CA GLU A 155 -0.28 15.98 2.20
C GLU A 155 -0.55 17.15 1.24
N SER A 156 -1.81 17.62 1.20
CA SER A 156 -2.22 18.76 0.37
C SER A 156 -2.86 19.85 1.22
N TRP A 157 -2.86 21.09 0.70
CA TRP A 157 -3.42 22.26 1.41
C TRP A 157 -4.95 22.18 1.58
N THR A 158 -5.64 21.62 0.60
CA THR A 158 -7.09 21.53 0.57
C THR A 158 -7.52 20.24 -0.16
N GLU A 159 -8.79 19.85 0.01
CA GLU A 159 -9.37 18.70 -0.72
C GLU A 159 -9.28 18.89 -2.24
N VAL A 160 -9.47 20.12 -2.75
CA VAL A 160 -9.33 20.43 -4.19
C VAL A 160 -7.89 20.19 -4.67
N LYS A 161 -6.89 20.62 -3.89
CA LYS A 161 -5.48 20.39 -4.23
C LYS A 161 -5.11 18.91 -4.17
N ALA A 162 -5.64 18.16 -3.21
CA ALA A 162 -5.48 16.70 -3.14
C ALA A 162 -6.10 16.01 -4.38
N THR A 163 -7.31 16.39 -4.76
CA THR A 163 -7.96 15.88 -5.98
C THR A 163 -7.14 16.17 -7.23
N LYS A 164 -6.57 17.37 -7.35
CA LYS A 164 -5.66 17.74 -8.45
C LYS A 164 -4.41 16.87 -8.47
N LYS A 165 -3.81 16.58 -7.30
CA LYS A 165 -2.64 15.70 -7.23
C LYS A 165 -2.99 14.26 -7.59
N ILE A 166 -4.14 13.74 -7.16
CA ILE A 166 -4.63 12.41 -7.55
C ILE A 166 -4.89 12.35 -9.07
N HIS A 167 -5.49 13.39 -9.65
CA HIS A 167 -5.67 13.52 -11.11
C HIS A 167 -4.31 13.52 -11.84
N MET A 168 -3.30 14.22 -11.30
CA MET A 168 -1.95 14.22 -11.87
C MET A 168 -1.35 12.81 -11.96
N PHE A 169 -1.56 11.99 -10.92
CA PHE A 169 -1.13 10.58 -10.91
C PHE A 169 -1.86 9.74 -11.96
N ASN A 170 -3.20 9.84 -12.00
CA ASN A 170 -4.04 9.07 -12.90
C ASN A 170 -4.03 9.68 -14.32
N GLU A 171 -4.97 10.54 -14.61
CA GLU A 171 -5.22 11.11 -15.93
C GLU A 171 -4.07 12.01 -16.44
N GLY A 172 -3.34 12.65 -15.51
CA GLY A 172 -2.15 13.44 -15.83
C GLY A 172 -0.98 12.61 -16.31
N GLY A 173 -0.94 11.31 -15.99
CA GLY A 173 0.03 10.36 -16.52
C GLY A 173 1.29 10.14 -15.67
N GLU A 174 1.34 10.61 -14.39
CA GLU A 174 2.48 10.37 -13.51
C GLU A 174 2.74 8.88 -13.31
N MET A 175 1.68 8.06 -13.14
CA MET A 175 1.77 6.61 -13.02
C MET A 175 2.35 5.96 -14.30
N ALA A 176 1.97 6.44 -15.48
CA ALA A 176 2.52 5.94 -16.74
C ALA A 176 4.03 6.25 -16.88
N ILE A 177 4.51 7.35 -16.29
CA ILE A 177 5.95 7.65 -16.26
C ILE A 177 6.67 6.65 -15.36
N PHE A 178 6.11 6.31 -14.18
CA PHE A 178 6.66 5.26 -13.32
C PHE A 178 6.75 3.91 -14.03
N GLU A 179 5.74 3.54 -14.80
CA GLU A 179 5.75 2.30 -15.60
C GLU A 179 6.84 2.32 -16.70
N LYS A 180 6.99 3.45 -17.42
CA LYS A 180 8.01 3.61 -18.48
C LYS A 180 9.44 3.45 -17.96
N ILE A 181 9.72 3.87 -16.73
CA ILE A 181 11.05 3.73 -16.13
C ILE A 181 11.23 2.40 -15.39
N GLY A 182 10.25 1.47 -15.44
CA GLY A 182 10.32 0.18 -14.79
C GLY A 182 10.16 0.21 -13.28
N SER A 183 9.61 1.28 -12.71
CA SER A 183 9.32 1.36 -11.28
C SER A 183 8.14 0.47 -10.92
N ASN A 184 8.34 -0.46 -9.98
CA ASN A 184 7.32 -1.42 -9.59
C ASN A 184 6.40 -0.81 -8.53
N ALA A 185 5.21 -0.36 -8.93
CA ALA A 185 4.21 0.11 -8.00
C ALA A 185 3.53 -1.06 -7.28
N VAL A 186 3.40 -0.96 -5.96
CA VAL A 186 2.63 -1.89 -5.12
C VAL A 186 1.19 -1.42 -5.01
N PHE A 187 0.98 -0.16 -4.67
CA PHE A 187 -0.33 0.47 -4.64
C PHE A 187 -0.25 2.00 -4.77
N TYR A 188 -1.35 2.60 -5.18
CA TYR A 188 -1.65 4.03 -5.04
C TYR A 188 -3.00 4.18 -4.35
N GLY A 189 -3.12 5.04 -3.33
CA GLY A 189 -4.33 5.17 -2.54
C GLY A 189 -4.66 6.61 -2.15
N GLN A 190 -5.94 6.97 -2.30
CA GLN A 190 -6.53 8.16 -1.71
C GLN A 190 -6.89 7.87 -0.26
N VAL A 191 -6.39 8.64 0.69
CA VAL A 191 -6.74 8.49 2.11
C VAL A 191 -8.17 8.95 2.35
N LEU A 192 -9.02 8.02 2.79
CA LEU A 192 -10.41 8.30 3.18
C LEU A 192 -10.49 8.64 4.67
N PHE A 193 -9.85 7.84 5.51
CA PHE A 193 -9.80 7.99 6.97
C PHE A 193 -8.36 7.88 7.46
N GLY A 194 -8.03 8.57 8.53
CA GLY A 194 -6.69 8.62 9.12
C GLY A 194 -6.29 10.05 9.45
N SER A 195 -5.08 10.23 9.99
CA SER A 195 -4.53 11.54 10.30
C SER A 195 -4.00 12.28 9.07
N GLN A 196 -3.72 13.57 9.23
CA GLN A 196 -3.01 14.42 8.24
C GLN A 196 -3.71 14.50 6.86
N LYS A 197 -5.04 14.51 6.85
CA LYS A 197 -5.83 14.74 5.63
C LYS A 197 -5.87 16.24 5.26
N PRO A 198 -6.05 16.57 3.96
CA PRO A 198 -6.19 15.65 2.83
C PRO A 198 -4.84 15.13 2.35
N ARG A 199 -4.73 13.84 2.06
CA ARG A 199 -3.49 13.22 1.56
C ARG A 199 -3.73 12.00 0.68
N LEU A 200 -2.72 11.64 -0.10
CA LEU A 200 -2.60 10.35 -0.78
C LEU A 200 -1.36 9.62 -0.28
N MET A 201 -1.36 8.31 -0.41
CA MET A 201 -0.18 7.47 -0.16
C MET A 201 0.02 6.48 -1.30
N TYR A 202 1.25 6.09 -1.51
CA TYR A 202 1.58 5.04 -2.46
C TYR A 202 2.86 4.31 -2.06
N MET A 203 3.08 3.14 -2.62
CA MET A 203 4.27 2.35 -2.39
C MET A 203 4.84 1.87 -3.72
N THR A 204 6.13 2.08 -3.90
CA THR A 204 6.93 1.52 -4.99
C THR A 204 7.98 0.58 -4.39
N THR A 205 8.49 -0.36 -5.18
CA THR A 205 9.46 -1.32 -4.68
C THR A 205 10.58 -1.54 -5.69
N TYR A 206 11.76 -1.88 -5.19
CA TYR A 206 13.01 -1.98 -5.91
C TYR A 206 13.79 -3.21 -5.46
N ALA A 207 14.61 -3.75 -6.36
CA ALA A 207 15.46 -4.90 -6.07
C ALA A 207 16.42 -4.63 -4.89
N ASP A 208 16.97 -3.42 -4.83
CA ASP A 208 17.89 -2.94 -3.81
C ASP A 208 17.94 -1.40 -3.75
N MET A 209 18.79 -0.86 -2.87
CA MET A 209 18.97 0.59 -2.69
C MET A 209 19.59 1.28 -3.91
N ASN A 210 20.42 0.61 -4.70
CA ASN A 210 20.99 1.21 -5.91
C ASN A 210 19.93 1.33 -6.99
N SER A 211 19.17 0.28 -7.21
CA SER A 211 18.01 0.28 -8.10
C SER A 211 17.00 1.39 -7.74
N GLN A 212 16.73 1.60 -6.44
CA GLN A 212 15.87 2.69 -5.98
C GLN A 212 16.40 4.07 -6.43
N LYS A 213 17.69 4.34 -6.24
CA LYS A 213 18.33 5.61 -6.63
C LYS A 213 18.31 5.81 -8.15
N GLU A 214 18.59 4.77 -8.91
CA GLU A 214 18.60 4.80 -10.39
C GLU A 214 17.20 5.11 -10.95
N HIS A 215 16.14 4.46 -10.43
CA HIS A 215 14.77 4.72 -10.85
C HIS A 215 14.33 6.15 -10.51
N TRP A 216 14.69 6.69 -9.34
CA TRP A 216 14.38 8.08 -8.99
C TRP A 216 15.15 9.07 -9.85
N ALA A 217 16.39 8.78 -10.21
CA ALA A 217 17.16 9.60 -11.14
C ALA A 217 16.53 9.60 -12.54
N ALA A 218 16.13 8.41 -13.04
CA ALA A 218 15.42 8.27 -14.31
C ALA A 218 14.08 9.03 -14.30
N PHE A 219 13.28 8.91 -13.25
CA PHE A 219 12.02 9.64 -13.09
C PHE A 219 12.23 11.16 -13.12
N SER A 220 13.15 11.66 -12.29
CA SER A 220 13.40 13.09 -12.16
C SER A 220 13.90 13.74 -13.46
N ASN A 221 14.62 12.97 -14.28
CA ASN A 221 15.16 13.42 -15.58
C ASN A 221 14.21 13.17 -16.75
N HIS A 222 13.11 12.40 -16.56
CA HIS A 222 12.20 12.03 -17.64
C HIS A 222 11.54 13.26 -18.26
N PRO A 223 11.54 13.42 -19.61
CA PRO A 223 10.96 14.60 -20.29
C PRO A 223 9.48 14.78 -19.96
N ASP A 224 8.71 13.68 -19.98
CA ASP A 224 7.27 13.72 -19.66
C ASP A 224 7.02 14.23 -18.24
N TRP A 225 7.88 13.86 -17.27
CA TRP A 225 7.80 14.37 -15.89
C TRP A 225 8.06 15.87 -15.83
N LYS A 226 9.10 16.34 -16.52
CA LYS A 226 9.43 17.77 -16.58
C LYS A 226 8.26 18.58 -17.16
N THR A 227 7.62 18.08 -18.20
CA THR A 227 6.43 18.68 -18.82
C THR A 227 5.22 18.63 -17.87
N LEU A 228 4.94 17.47 -17.28
CA LEU A 228 3.78 17.27 -16.40
C LEU A 228 3.84 18.17 -15.17
N ARG A 229 4.97 18.18 -14.47
CA ARG A 229 5.13 18.97 -13.24
C ARG A 229 5.10 20.49 -13.46
N ALA A 230 5.35 20.95 -14.69
CA ALA A 230 5.34 22.37 -15.07
C ALA A 230 3.91 22.89 -15.34
N LYS A 231 2.91 22.02 -15.44
CA LYS A 231 1.53 22.46 -15.67
C LYS A 231 1.00 23.23 -14.46
N GLU A 232 0.47 24.42 -14.70
CA GLU A 232 -0.05 25.32 -13.67
C GLU A 232 -1.17 24.67 -12.83
N GLU A 233 -2.01 23.85 -13.45
CA GLU A 233 -3.10 23.13 -12.76
C GLU A 233 -2.62 22.23 -11.62
N TYR A 234 -1.35 21.75 -11.63
CA TYR A 234 -0.74 20.91 -10.61
C TYR A 234 0.19 21.69 -9.65
N ALA A 235 0.32 23.00 -9.84
CA ALA A 235 1.15 23.81 -8.97
C ALA A 235 0.62 23.80 -7.53
N ASN A 236 1.56 23.71 -6.57
CA ASN A 236 1.24 23.80 -5.13
C ASN A 236 0.20 22.76 -4.66
N THR A 237 0.21 21.57 -5.23
CA THR A 237 -0.72 20.50 -4.84
C THR A 237 -0.23 19.67 -3.65
N VAL A 238 1.05 19.74 -3.28
CA VAL A 238 1.67 19.01 -2.18
C VAL A 238 2.36 19.94 -1.20
N ILE A 239 2.10 19.78 0.11
CA ILE A 239 2.73 20.54 1.19
C ILE A 239 3.98 19.83 1.70
N ARG A 240 3.84 18.54 2.01
CA ARG A 240 4.85 17.72 2.71
C ARG A 240 4.95 16.36 2.05
N PRO A 241 5.86 16.20 1.10
CA PRO A 241 6.20 14.87 0.63
C PRO A 241 7.05 14.16 1.69
N LYS A 242 6.60 12.99 2.14
CA LYS A 242 7.37 12.11 3.03
C LYS A 242 7.68 10.82 2.29
N ALA A 243 8.87 10.28 2.51
CA ALA A 243 9.30 8.99 2.00
C ALA A 243 9.86 8.16 3.16
N TYR A 244 9.49 6.88 3.19
CA TYR A 244 9.96 5.91 4.17
C TYR A 244 10.53 4.73 3.41
N LEU A 245 11.81 4.43 3.63
CA LEU A 245 12.49 3.28 3.04
C LEU A 245 12.37 2.10 4.01
N LEU A 246 11.84 1.00 3.51
CA LEU A 246 11.44 -0.14 4.32
C LEU A 246 11.98 -1.44 3.73
N HIS A 247 12.29 -2.42 4.60
CA HIS A 247 12.46 -3.81 4.23
C HIS A 247 11.22 -4.63 4.61
N PRO A 248 10.81 -5.62 3.82
CA PRO A 248 9.80 -6.58 4.24
C PRO A 248 10.39 -7.48 5.32
N THR A 249 9.58 -7.91 6.29
CA THR A 249 9.97 -8.93 7.26
C THR A 249 9.98 -10.31 6.61
N ASP A 250 10.68 -11.28 7.23
CA ASP A 250 10.77 -12.65 6.71
C ASP A 250 9.40 -13.36 6.64
N TYR A 251 8.44 -12.93 7.46
CA TYR A 251 7.08 -13.46 7.53
C TYR A 251 6.05 -12.59 6.78
N SER A 252 6.48 -11.53 6.11
CA SER A 252 5.61 -10.77 5.18
C SER A 252 5.24 -11.62 3.98
N ASP A 253 4.03 -11.47 3.45
CA ASP A 253 3.62 -12.12 2.19
C ASP A 253 4.21 -11.43 0.94
N PHE A 254 4.95 -10.30 1.13
CA PHE A 254 5.56 -9.49 0.08
C PHE A 254 7.03 -9.83 -0.15
#